data_99054dab19d4790a94d1145126d25a94
#
_entry.id   99054dab19d4790a94d1145126d25a94
#
_cell.length_a   1.000
_cell.length_b   1.000
_cell.length_c   1.000
_cell.angle_alpha   90.00
_cell.angle_beta   90.00
_cell.angle_gamma   90.00
#
_symmetry.space_group_name_H-M   'P 1'
#
loop_
_entity.id
_entity.type
_entity.pdbx_description
1 polymer ?
#
loop_
_entity_poly.entity_id
_entity_poly.type
_entity_poly.pdbx_seq_one_letter_code
_entity_poly.pdbx_strand_id
1 'polypeptide(L)'
;MTIRFYDHSIVKQAKSIALLDLGAMDNFMNLAYAKWLCLLIKQLENPRPLYNIDGTENKSRRLKYYTDLEVWTGTVNTTLWFFLSDLREHKAILGYPCFAATQP
;
A
#
# COMPACT_ATOMS: atom_id res chain seq x y z
N MET A 1 -8.26 3.32 10.41
CA MET A 1 -9.50 3.39 9.63
C MET A 1 -9.74 2.05 8.95
N THR A 2 -10.99 1.71 8.73
CA THR A 2 -11.34 0.47 8.02
C THR A 2 -11.51 0.78 6.55
N ILE A 3 -10.85 -0.02 5.70
CA ILE A 3 -10.97 0.07 4.25
C ILE A 3 -11.43 -1.25 3.68
N ARG A 4 -12.09 -1.18 2.52
CA ARG A 4 -12.35 -2.35 1.68
C ARG A 4 -11.51 -2.20 0.42
N PHE A 5 -10.96 -3.30 -0.05
CA PHE A 5 -10.23 -3.28 -1.31
C PHE A 5 -10.55 -4.50 -2.16
N TYR A 6 -10.34 -4.35 -3.46
CA TYR A 6 -10.64 -5.36 -4.45
C TYR A 6 -9.49 -5.48 -5.44
N ASP A 7 -9.01 -6.70 -5.62
CA ASP A 7 -7.99 -7.01 -6.63
C ASP A 7 -8.68 -7.57 -7.86
N HIS A 8 -8.74 -6.77 -8.92
CA HIS A 8 -9.40 -7.15 -10.17
C HIS A 8 -8.70 -8.29 -10.89
N SER A 9 -7.40 -8.44 -10.68
CA SER A 9 -6.60 -9.46 -11.38
C SER A 9 -6.94 -10.87 -10.93
N ILE A 10 -7.32 -11.04 -9.65
CA ILE A 10 -7.64 -12.35 -9.05
C ILE A 10 -9.08 -12.42 -8.53
N VAL A 11 -9.86 -11.35 -8.75
CA VAL A 11 -11.26 -11.27 -8.32
C VAL A 11 -11.41 -11.56 -6.82
N LYS A 12 -10.66 -10.80 -6.01
CA LYS A 12 -10.67 -10.98 -4.55
C LYS A 12 -10.98 -9.68 -3.84
N GLN A 13 -11.88 -9.75 -2.86
CA GLN A 13 -12.26 -8.63 -1.99
C GLN A 13 -11.82 -8.92 -0.56
N ALA A 14 -11.40 -7.87 0.15
CA ALA A 14 -11.06 -7.97 1.56
C ALA A 14 -11.34 -6.65 2.28
N LYS A 15 -11.47 -6.75 3.61
CA LYS A 15 -11.49 -5.60 4.52
C LYS A 15 -10.24 -5.60 5.35
N SER A 16 -9.73 -4.42 5.67
CA SER A 16 -8.57 -4.29 6.53
C SER A 16 -8.60 -2.99 7.30
N ILE A 17 -7.81 -2.95 8.37
CA ILE A 17 -7.53 -1.71 9.10
C ILE A 17 -6.28 -1.10 8.47
N ALA A 18 -6.36 0.18 8.16
CA ALA A 18 -5.23 0.94 7.62
C ALA A 18 -4.92 2.13 8.52
N LEU A 19 -3.64 2.44 8.65
CA LEU A 19 -3.19 3.67 9.26
C LEU A 19 -3.21 4.78 8.22
N LEU A 20 -3.86 5.89 8.52
CA LEU A 20 -3.80 7.08 7.68
C LEU A 20 -2.61 7.93 8.12
N ASP A 21 -1.63 8.06 7.25
CA ASP A 21 -0.41 8.83 7.52
C ASP A 21 -0.17 9.83 6.39
N LEU A 22 -0.59 11.08 6.60
CA LEU A 22 -0.45 12.14 5.60
C LEU A 22 1.01 12.57 5.37
N GLY A 23 1.91 12.19 6.28
CA GLY A 23 3.35 12.39 6.07
C GLY A 23 3.97 11.37 5.14
N ALA A 24 3.29 10.25 4.87
CA ALA A 24 3.76 9.28 3.90
C ALA A 24 3.43 9.74 2.48
N MET A 25 4.40 9.65 1.58
CA MET A 25 4.23 10.09 0.20
C MET A 25 3.61 9.01 -0.70
N ASP A 26 3.52 7.78 -0.20
CA ASP A 26 2.98 6.63 -0.94
C ASP A 26 2.09 5.80 -0.02
N ASN A 27 1.36 4.86 -0.63
CA ASN A 27 0.59 3.88 0.11
C ASN A 27 1.41 2.60 0.25
N PHE A 28 1.29 1.95 1.40
CA PHE A 28 2.06 0.74 1.70
C PHE A 28 1.15 -0.35 2.23
N MET A 29 1.50 -1.60 1.92
CA MET A 29 0.87 -2.78 2.50
C MET A 29 1.95 -3.72 2.99
N ASN A 30 1.69 -4.40 4.11
CA ASN A 30 2.60 -5.40 4.64
C ASN A 30 2.71 -6.57 3.65
N LEU A 31 3.93 -6.90 3.25
CA LEU A 31 4.18 -7.95 2.27
C LEU A 31 3.64 -9.31 2.73
N ALA A 32 3.85 -9.67 3.99
CA ALA A 32 3.35 -10.93 4.52
C ALA A 32 1.82 -10.97 4.50
N TYR A 33 1.17 -9.85 4.80
CA TYR A 33 -0.28 -9.74 4.76
C TYR A 33 -0.82 -9.88 3.32
N ALA A 34 -0.17 -9.24 2.36
CA ALA A 34 -0.54 -9.37 0.94
C ALA A 34 -0.41 -10.82 0.46
N LYS A 35 0.63 -11.52 0.88
CA LYS A 35 0.81 -12.95 0.59
C LYS A 35 -0.26 -13.79 1.25
N TRP A 36 -0.59 -13.51 2.50
CA TRP A 36 -1.64 -14.22 3.22
C TRP A 36 -3.00 -14.08 2.55
N LEU A 37 -3.29 -12.90 2.00
CA LEU A 37 -4.51 -12.65 1.23
C LEU A 37 -4.46 -13.22 -0.19
N CYS A 38 -3.33 -13.73 -0.62
CA CYS A 38 -3.11 -14.23 -1.98
C CYS A 38 -3.33 -13.17 -3.06
N LEU A 39 -3.01 -11.91 -2.77
CA LEU A 39 -3.10 -10.83 -3.74
C LEU A 39 -2.08 -11.01 -4.86
N LEU A 40 -2.37 -10.49 -6.03
CA LEU A 40 -1.41 -10.49 -7.13
C LEU A 40 -0.29 -9.50 -6.82
N ILE A 41 0.91 -10.05 -6.60
CA ILE A 41 2.10 -9.24 -6.31
C ILE A 41 2.85 -9.03 -7.61
N LYS A 42 3.06 -7.75 -7.94
CA LYS A 42 3.77 -7.35 -9.15
C LYS A 42 5.15 -6.84 -8.78
N GLN A 43 6.11 -7.04 -9.69
CA GLN A 43 7.48 -6.58 -9.50
C GLN A 43 7.65 -5.20 -10.15
N LEU A 44 8.29 -4.28 -9.44
CA LEU A 44 8.66 -2.99 -9.99
C LEU A 44 9.78 -3.17 -11.01
N GLU A 45 9.71 -2.47 -12.15
CA GLU A 45 10.80 -2.47 -13.12
C GLU A 45 12.09 -1.96 -12.51
N ASN A 46 11.99 -0.89 -11.73
CA ASN A 46 13.12 -0.31 -11.04
C ASN A 46 12.81 -0.26 -9.54
N PRO A 47 13.60 -0.94 -8.69
CA PRO A 47 13.39 -0.87 -7.25
C PRO A 47 13.44 0.58 -6.77
N ARG A 48 12.50 0.95 -5.88
CA ARG A 48 12.46 2.29 -5.32
C ARG A 48 13.25 2.36 -4.04
N PRO A 49 14.02 3.43 -3.82
CA PRO A 49 14.77 3.56 -2.59
C PRO A 49 13.85 3.80 -1.40
N LEU A 50 14.24 3.24 -0.25
CA LEU A 50 13.72 3.63 1.06
C LEU A 50 14.78 4.47 1.75
N TYR A 51 14.34 5.54 2.41
CA TYR A 51 15.24 6.44 3.13
C TYR A 51 15.07 6.24 4.62
N ASN A 52 16.21 6.32 5.34
CA ASN A 52 16.20 6.36 6.78
C ASN A 52 15.68 7.71 7.28
N ILE A 53 15.41 7.82 8.58
CA ILE A 53 14.92 9.06 9.19
C ILE A 53 15.88 10.23 8.94
N ASP A 54 17.19 9.95 8.88
CA ASP A 54 18.23 10.96 8.64
C ASP A 54 18.39 11.38 7.16
N GLY A 55 17.56 10.82 6.27
CA GLY A 55 17.58 11.14 4.85
C GLY A 55 18.54 10.28 4.03
N THR A 56 19.30 9.38 4.65
CA THR A 56 20.18 8.47 3.90
C THR A 56 19.40 7.31 3.29
N GLU A 57 19.82 6.85 2.10
CA GLU A 57 19.19 5.73 1.43
C GLU A 57 19.47 4.41 2.18
N ASN A 58 18.42 3.65 2.45
CA ASN A 58 18.57 2.31 2.99
C ASN A 58 18.70 1.31 1.85
N LYS A 59 19.92 1.02 1.45
CA LYS A 59 20.21 0.15 0.29
C LYS A 59 19.79 -1.30 0.51
N SER A 60 19.66 -1.75 1.76
CA SER A 60 19.25 -3.12 2.08
C SER A 60 17.73 -3.30 2.05
N ARG A 61 16.93 -2.22 1.97
CA ARG A 61 15.48 -2.24 2.08
C ARG A 61 14.81 -1.47 0.95
N ARG A 62 15.15 -1.81 -0.28
CA ARG A 62 14.48 -1.20 -1.44
C ARG A 62 13.10 -1.80 -1.64
N LEU A 63 12.18 -0.96 -2.09
CA LEU A 63 10.85 -1.40 -2.51
C LEU A 63 10.97 -2.07 -3.87
N LYS A 64 10.56 -3.34 -3.95
CA LYS A 64 10.68 -4.15 -5.16
C LYS A 64 9.35 -4.58 -5.72
N TYR A 65 8.30 -4.60 -4.89
CA TYR A 65 7.00 -5.17 -5.23
C TYR A 65 5.88 -4.20 -4.92
N TYR A 66 4.80 -4.34 -5.65
CA TYR A 66 3.57 -3.58 -5.40
C TYR A 66 2.36 -4.44 -5.74
N THR A 67 1.21 -3.99 -5.27
CA THR A 67 -0.09 -4.53 -5.69
C THR A 67 -1.01 -3.36 -6.04
N ASP A 68 -1.85 -3.59 -7.03
CA ASP A 68 -2.76 -2.58 -7.59
C ASP A 68 -4.18 -2.94 -7.21
N LEU A 69 -4.81 -2.10 -6.41
CA LEU A 69 -6.10 -2.40 -5.81
C LEU A 69 -7.09 -1.26 -5.98
N GLU A 70 -8.36 -1.63 -6.18
CA GLU A 70 -9.47 -0.69 -5.99
C GLU A 70 -9.76 -0.59 -4.50
N VAL A 71 -9.77 0.62 -3.97
CA VAL A 71 -9.93 0.88 -2.53
C VAL A 71 -11.19 1.69 -2.30
N TRP A 72 -11.98 1.26 -1.33
CA TRP A 72 -13.18 1.96 -0.87
C TRP A 72 -12.93 2.55 0.50
N THR A 73 -13.05 3.87 0.59
CA THR A 73 -13.02 4.61 1.84
C THR A 73 -14.40 5.25 2.02
N GLY A 74 -15.26 4.59 2.81
CA GLY A 74 -16.67 4.97 2.86
C GLY A 74 -17.36 4.71 1.52
N THR A 75 -17.92 5.75 0.89
CA THR A 75 -18.59 5.65 -0.41
C THR A 75 -17.70 6.01 -1.59
N VAL A 76 -16.49 6.47 -1.33
CA VAL A 76 -15.55 6.88 -2.38
C VAL A 76 -14.62 5.72 -2.69
N ASN A 77 -14.45 5.42 -4.00
CA ASN A 77 -13.49 4.42 -4.43
C ASN A 77 -12.45 5.02 -5.35
N THR A 78 -11.28 4.45 -5.32
CA THR A 78 -10.16 4.86 -6.18
C THR A 78 -9.20 3.69 -6.38
N THR A 79 -8.47 3.69 -7.47
CA THR A 79 -7.43 2.69 -7.72
C THR A 79 -6.10 3.22 -7.23
N LEU A 80 -5.45 2.43 -6.38
CA LEU A 80 -4.19 2.81 -5.75
C LEU A 80 -3.16 1.70 -5.87
N TRP A 81 -1.91 2.10 -6.02
CA TRP A 81 -0.78 1.20 -5.86
C TRP A 81 -0.37 1.18 -4.40
N PHE A 82 -0.17 -0.04 -3.88
CA PHE A 82 0.40 -0.25 -2.55
C PHE A 82 1.78 -0.87 -2.73
N PHE A 83 2.81 -0.16 -2.29
CA PHE A 83 4.15 -0.72 -2.25
C PHE A 83 4.25 -1.71 -1.10
N LEU A 84 4.88 -2.84 -1.34
CA LEU A 84 4.92 -3.93 -0.38
C LEU A 84 6.24 -3.91 0.40
N SER A 85 6.12 -3.90 1.72
CA SER A 85 7.25 -3.82 2.62
C SER A 85 6.90 -4.47 3.95
N ASP A 86 7.89 -4.67 4.81
CA ASP A 86 7.65 -5.11 6.17
C ASP A 86 7.17 -3.91 7.00
N LEU A 87 5.90 -3.88 7.30
CA LEU A 87 5.28 -2.84 8.13
C LEU A 87 5.12 -3.27 9.59
N ARG A 88 5.68 -4.42 9.95
CA ARG A 88 5.58 -5.00 11.30
C ARG A 88 4.13 -5.19 11.72
N GLU A 89 3.63 -4.34 12.64
CA GLU A 89 2.28 -4.46 13.21
C GLU A 89 1.18 -3.89 12.32
N HIS A 90 1.53 -3.09 11.31
CA HIS A 90 0.53 -2.48 10.44
C HIS A 90 0.27 -3.36 9.21
N LYS A 91 -1.01 -3.50 8.86
CA LYS A 91 -1.40 -4.23 7.64
C LYS A 91 -1.30 -3.35 6.41
N ALA A 92 -1.73 -2.09 6.53
CA ALA A 92 -1.69 -1.14 5.43
C ALA A 92 -1.51 0.28 5.97
N ILE A 93 -0.86 1.12 5.17
CA ILE A 93 -0.69 2.54 5.44
C ILE A 93 -1.19 3.30 4.22
N LEU A 94 -2.13 4.21 4.44
CA LEU A 94 -2.63 5.11 3.42
C LEU A 94 -1.92 6.44 3.56
N GLY A 95 -1.17 6.82 2.54
CA GLY A 95 -0.46 8.07 2.51
C GLY A 95 -1.22 9.19 1.81
N TYR A 96 -0.52 10.26 1.51
CA TYR A 96 -1.07 11.44 0.84
C TYR A 96 -1.79 11.13 -0.48
N PRO A 97 -1.30 10.21 -1.34
CA PRO A 97 -2.00 9.91 -2.60
C PRO A 97 -3.44 9.46 -2.39
N CYS A 98 -3.70 8.63 -1.37
CA CYS A 98 -5.07 8.21 -1.04
C CYS A 98 -5.91 9.41 -0.57
N PHE A 99 -5.37 10.23 0.33
CA PHE A 99 -6.06 11.41 0.83
C PHE A 99 -6.41 12.35 -0.31
N ALA A 100 -5.45 12.66 -1.19
CA ALA A 100 -5.68 13.55 -2.32
C ALA A 100 -6.75 13.00 -3.28
N ALA A 101 -6.76 11.68 -3.53
CA ALA A 101 -7.72 11.03 -4.42
C ALA A 101 -9.13 11.00 -3.85
N THR A 102 -9.29 11.03 -2.52
CA THR A 102 -10.60 10.94 -1.85
C THR A 102 -11.16 12.29 -1.45
N GLN A 103 -10.44 13.37 -1.63
CA GLN A 103 -10.96 14.72 -1.38
C GLN A 103 -11.94 15.13 -2.47
N PRO A 104 -13.10 15.71 -2.08
CA PRO A 104 -14.07 16.22 -3.05
C PRO A 104 -13.56 17.44 -3.81
#